data_054af1cf3506fc69d503728423d685c1
#
_entry.id   054af1cf3506fc69d503728423d685c1
#
_cell.length_a   1.000
_cell.length_b   1.000
_cell.length_c   1.000
_cell.angle_alpha   90.00
_cell.angle_beta   90.00
_cell.angle_gamma   90.00
#
_symmetry.space_group_name_H-M   'P 1'
#
loop_
_entity.id
_entity.type
_entity.pdbx_description
1 polymer ?
#
loop_
_entity_poly.entity_id
_entity_poly.type
_entity_poly.pdbx_seq_one_letter_code
_entity_poly.pdbx_strand_id
1 'polypeptide(L)'
;MHPSNSPNGTKLSSGHDTPPNEIEGDTHGVDLQGLDGLTLYEKKCVLINREIEYQGMGRYQWYIWCLCGFGYLLDLLWAQAFGLALSPLQQELGFSNSESGNIGTSFNAGMTAGAFVWGFLADIVGRRWAFNLTCLIASVFGLCLGASHNYNTFLVLTAFVGFGVGGNIPIDTTITLEFIPKNKRFLLACLSVFQPIGVVLCSAIAFGFIPVYSCSPNFSQQDPLPSCRNVADGEECCSRGSNMGWRYLLFTIGAITLSVFILRFFVFTFRETPKYLIYRGQDAKAIETLHHMGQVNKRACKLTLAVFESLTADDSSVGSGFGSGSGSGSGSASKAMLGGGNRQLKLSWNEKLRLEMSRYKMLFDGWQMTRLTILVWLTYIMDYWAFTVAGFYLPRILALKNGAIDVSLTQTYAAYIYTYVPGIFGVLLGALMYHIPSFGRKWTLVLSAALMSTSIFLLSVVDTRAKNEGLFTMEYFFQSMFNAVLYGWTPEAFPAPVRGTACGLAGFWGRLFGIVSPLIAQHLYGRSEGEGDINAVLYLAGGVMLGCVVTTALLPTNKMETTDARIQD
;
A
#
# COMPACT_ATOMS: atom_id res chain seq x y z
N MET A 1 -6.61 -81.68 12.45
CA MET A 1 -7.88 -82.40 12.61
C MET A 1 -9.02 -81.52 12.26
N HIS A 2 -9.65 -81.84 11.19
CA HIS A 2 -11.01 -81.40 10.76
C HIS A 2 -12.09 -81.99 11.70
N PRO A 3 -13.40 -81.68 11.61
CA PRO A 3 -14.20 -80.94 10.59
C PRO A 3 -15.30 -80.03 11.18
N SER A 4 -15.92 -79.22 10.33
CA SER A 4 -17.18 -79.25 9.54
C SER A 4 -18.34 -78.52 10.27
N ASN A 5 -19.29 -77.84 9.74
CA ASN A 5 -20.08 -77.84 8.49
C ASN A 5 -20.95 -76.60 8.39
N SER A 6 -21.15 -76.13 7.20
CA SER A 6 -22.30 -75.33 6.72
C SER A 6 -23.61 -76.19 6.71
N PRO A 7 -24.86 -75.71 6.48
CA PRO A 7 -25.25 -74.82 5.38
C PRO A 7 -26.57 -73.98 5.55
N ASN A 8 -26.76 -73.07 4.58
CA ASN A 8 -27.99 -72.64 3.87
C ASN A 8 -29.16 -71.94 4.57
N GLY A 9 -29.57 -70.86 3.94
CA GLY A 9 -30.89 -70.29 4.04
C GLY A 9 -31.09 -68.97 3.28
N THR A 10 -31.27 -69.08 1.96
CA THR A 10 -31.74 -68.03 1.06
C THR A 10 -33.10 -67.46 1.46
N LYS A 11 -33.24 -66.11 1.45
CA LYS A 11 -34.51 -65.46 1.02
C LYS A 11 -34.24 -64.06 0.43
N LEU A 12 -34.59 -63.86 -0.85
CA LEU A 12 -34.81 -62.61 -1.51
C LEU A 12 -35.97 -61.84 -0.85
N SER A 13 -35.83 -60.51 -0.70
CA SER A 13 -36.98 -59.58 -0.81
C SER A 13 -36.48 -58.20 -1.24
N SER A 14 -36.94 -57.85 -2.44
CA SER A 14 -37.34 -56.57 -3.00
C SER A 14 -36.76 -55.28 -2.45
N GLY A 15 -36.20 -54.52 -3.42
CA GLY A 15 -35.69 -53.15 -3.28
C GLY A 15 -36.72 -52.11 -2.88
N HIS A 16 -36.18 -51.13 -2.16
CA HIS A 16 -36.71 -49.78 -2.13
C HIS A 16 -35.52 -48.86 -2.23
N ASP A 17 -35.45 -48.17 -3.35
CA ASP A 17 -34.52 -47.02 -3.55
C ASP A 17 -34.92 -45.91 -2.57
N THR A 18 -34.11 -45.68 -1.57
CA THR A 18 -34.10 -44.46 -0.77
C THR A 18 -33.05 -43.51 -1.36
N PRO A 19 -33.40 -42.23 -1.57
CA PRO A 19 -32.45 -41.24 -2.07
C PRO A 19 -31.29 -40.99 -1.06
N PRO A 20 -30.13 -40.55 -1.51
CA PRO A 20 -28.98 -40.38 -0.63
C PRO A 20 -29.28 -39.34 0.45
N ASN A 21 -29.08 -39.74 1.70
CA ASN A 21 -29.20 -38.92 2.89
C ASN A 21 -28.51 -37.57 2.72
N GLU A 22 -29.28 -36.51 2.99
CA GLU A 22 -28.80 -35.20 3.35
C GLU A 22 -27.67 -35.35 4.39
N ILE A 23 -26.54 -34.73 4.09
CA ILE A 23 -25.42 -34.60 5.01
C ILE A 23 -25.90 -33.70 6.15
N GLU A 24 -26.33 -34.27 7.25
CA GLU A 24 -26.45 -33.59 8.54
C GLU A 24 -25.08 -33.00 8.85
N GLY A 25 -24.95 -31.67 8.72
CA GLY A 25 -23.75 -30.92 8.97
C GLY A 25 -23.36 -31.03 10.45
N ASP A 26 -22.29 -31.72 10.70
CA ASP A 26 -21.68 -31.91 12.02
C ASP A 26 -21.25 -30.53 12.57
N THR A 27 -22.07 -29.93 13.45
CA THR A 27 -21.80 -28.66 14.13
C THR A 27 -20.78 -28.82 15.28
N HIS A 28 -20.32 -30.02 15.55
CA HIS A 28 -19.48 -30.37 16.72
C HIS A 28 -18.00 -29.97 16.65
N GLY A 29 -17.56 -29.22 15.64
CA GLY A 29 -16.14 -28.88 15.49
C GLY A 29 -15.78 -27.38 15.55
N VAL A 30 -16.76 -26.48 15.66
CA VAL A 30 -16.54 -25.03 15.66
C VAL A 30 -16.70 -24.47 17.08
N ASP A 31 -15.64 -23.86 17.61
CA ASP A 31 -15.69 -23.20 18.91
C ASP A 31 -16.51 -21.91 18.85
N LEU A 32 -17.67 -21.90 19.52
CA LEU A 32 -18.59 -20.77 19.62
C LEU A 32 -18.40 -19.94 20.90
N GLN A 33 -17.43 -20.26 21.76
CA GLN A 33 -17.20 -19.55 23.02
C GLN A 33 -16.76 -18.09 22.77
N GLY A 34 -17.18 -17.18 23.62
CA GLY A 34 -16.80 -15.78 23.57
C GLY A 34 -17.50 -14.95 22.47
N LEU A 35 -18.64 -15.40 21.94
CA LEU A 35 -19.46 -14.66 20.97
C LEU A 35 -20.57 -13.83 21.64
N ASP A 36 -20.72 -13.90 22.96
CA ASP A 36 -21.77 -13.21 23.69
C ASP A 36 -21.59 -11.68 23.64
N GLY A 37 -22.67 -10.96 23.40
CA GLY A 37 -22.67 -9.49 23.31
C GLY A 37 -22.16 -8.90 22.00
N LEU A 38 -21.69 -9.73 21.03
CA LEU A 38 -21.29 -9.30 19.70
C LEU A 38 -22.49 -9.24 18.76
N THR A 39 -22.44 -8.35 17.78
CA THR A 39 -23.41 -8.31 16.69
C THR A 39 -23.26 -9.52 15.78
N LEU A 40 -24.32 -9.90 15.06
CA LEU A 40 -24.29 -11.02 14.12
C LEU A 40 -23.12 -10.93 13.11
N TYR A 41 -22.86 -9.73 12.60
CA TYR A 41 -21.71 -9.49 11.70
C TYR A 41 -20.36 -9.76 12.40
N GLU A 42 -20.20 -9.28 13.63
CA GLU A 42 -18.97 -9.50 14.41
C GLU A 42 -18.77 -10.98 14.74
N LYS A 43 -19.83 -11.69 15.14
CA LYS A 43 -19.80 -13.14 15.39
C LYS A 43 -19.28 -13.89 14.16
N LYS A 44 -19.85 -13.62 12.98
CA LYS A 44 -19.42 -14.23 11.71
C LYS A 44 -17.96 -13.87 11.38
N CYS A 45 -17.54 -12.62 11.59
CA CYS A 45 -16.15 -12.19 11.39
C CYS A 45 -15.16 -12.89 12.34
N VAL A 46 -15.55 -13.11 13.60
CA VAL A 46 -14.72 -13.87 14.56
C VAL A 46 -14.52 -15.32 14.08
N LEU A 47 -15.60 -15.99 13.65
CA LEU A 47 -15.50 -17.35 13.13
C LEU A 47 -14.61 -17.44 11.88
N ILE A 48 -14.71 -16.48 10.95
CA ILE A 48 -13.80 -16.42 9.81
C ILE A 48 -12.35 -16.27 10.27
N ASN A 49 -12.09 -15.38 11.23
CA ASN A 49 -10.72 -15.19 11.74
C ASN A 49 -10.19 -16.48 12.37
N ARG A 50 -11.00 -17.20 13.16
CA ARG A 50 -10.63 -18.51 13.74
C ARG A 50 -10.34 -19.54 12.64
N GLU A 51 -11.13 -19.58 11.59
CA GLU A 51 -10.89 -20.48 10.45
C GLU A 51 -9.57 -20.13 9.72
N ILE A 52 -9.30 -18.83 9.48
CA ILE A 52 -8.04 -18.38 8.88
C ILE A 52 -6.85 -18.72 9.78
N GLU A 53 -6.99 -18.58 11.10
CA GLU A 53 -5.95 -18.97 12.07
C GLU A 53 -5.71 -20.48 12.08
N TYR A 54 -6.77 -21.28 12.01
CA TYR A 54 -6.68 -22.73 11.90
C TYR A 54 -5.97 -23.16 10.61
N GLN A 55 -6.29 -22.54 9.48
CA GLN A 55 -5.63 -22.83 8.21
C GLN A 55 -4.19 -22.32 8.16
N GLY A 56 -3.86 -21.29 8.94
CA GLY A 56 -2.51 -20.74 9.06
C GLY A 56 -1.98 -20.14 7.75
N MET A 57 -0.65 -20.02 7.64
CA MET A 57 0.02 -19.57 6.41
C MET A 57 0.18 -20.74 5.43
N GLY A 58 -0.78 -20.88 4.52
CA GLY A 58 -0.75 -21.83 3.43
C GLY A 58 -0.29 -21.20 2.10
N ARG A 59 -0.34 -21.99 1.04
CA ARG A 59 0.02 -21.53 -0.32
C ARG A 59 -0.84 -20.37 -0.80
N TYR A 60 -2.13 -20.37 -0.47
CA TYR A 60 -3.07 -19.32 -0.86
C TYR A 60 -2.71 -17.98 -0.24
N GLN A 61 -2.36 -17.95 1.06
CA GLN A 61 -1.93 -16.73 1.76
C GLN A 61 -0.62 -16.18 1.19
N TRP A 62 0.35 -17.04 0.87
CA TRP A 62 1.58 -16.61 0.23
C TRP A 62 1.35 -16.04 -1.16
N TYR A 63 0.44 -16.61 -1.96
CA TYR A 63 0.07 -16.04 -3.26
C TYR A 63 -0.53 -14.65 -3.11
N ILE A 64 -1.46 -14.47 -2.18
CA ILE A 64 -2.07 -13.16 -1.90
C ILE A 64 -1.00 -12.16 -1.43
N TRP A 65 -0.13 -12.56 -0.50
CA TRP A 65 0.93 -11.71 -0.01
C TRP A 65 1.87 -11.24 -1.13
N CYS A 66 2.29 -12.11 -2.02
CA CYS A 66 3.10 -11.75 -3.18
C CYS A 66 2.33 -10.83 -4.16
N LEU A 67 1.05 -11.13 -4.43
CA LEU A 67 0.24 -10.30 -5.34
C LEU A 67 0.02 -8.88 -4.80
N CYS A 68 -0.23 -8.75 -3.50
CA CYS A 68 -0.30 -7.45 -2.84
C CYS A 68 1.09 -6.76 -2.83
N GLY A 69 2.16 -7.54 -2.64
CA GLY A 69 3.53 -7.05 -2.74
C GLY A 69 3.84 -6.40 -4.09
N PHE A 70 3.32 -6.94 -5.19
CA PHE A 70 3.48 -6.29 -6.50
C PHE A 70 2.83 -4.92 -6.59
N GLY A 71 1.75 -4.63 -5.83
CA GLY A 71 1.22 -3.27 -5.74
C GLY A 71 2.17 -2.31 -5.05
N TYR A 72 2.77 -2.74 -3.94
CA TYR A 72 3.82 -1.98 -3.25
C TYR A 72 5.05 -1.77 -4.13
N LEU A 73 5.43 -2.76 -4.95
CA LEU A 73 6.50 -2.64 -5.91
C LEU A 73 6.21 -1.55 -6.94
N LEU A 74 5.00 -1.54 -7.52
CA LEU A 74 4.62 -0.57 -8.55
C LEU A 74 4.58 0.86 -8.01
N ASP A 75 4.24 1.05 -6.74
CA ASP A 75 4.15 2.37 -6.10
C ASP A 75 5.49 3.13 -6.19
N LEU A 76 6.57 2.53 -5.70
CA LEU A 76 7.89 3.15 -5.77
C LEU A 76 8.60 2.99 -7.11
N LEU A 77 8.27 1.97 -7.90
CA LEU A 77 8.80 1.81 -9.25
C LEU A 77 8.45 3.03 -10.13
N TRP A 78 7.19 3.50 -10.08
CA TRP A 78 6.76 4.69 -10.83
C TRP A 78 7.34 5.98 -10.26
N ALA A 79 7.35 6.14 -8.94
CA ALA A 79 7.95 7.32 -8.30
C ALA A 79 9.42 7.48 -8.70
N GLN A 80 10.19 6.38 -8.64
CA GLN A 80 11.59 6.35 -9.03
C GLN A 80 11.79 6.63 -10.53
N ALA A 81 10.90 6.12 -11.39
CA ALA A 81 10.98 6.33 -12.82
C ALA A 81 10.92 7.81 -13.19
N PHE A 82 10.04 8.57 -12.55
CA PHE A 82 9.93 10.01 -12.79
C PHE A 82 11.19 10.75 -12.32
N GLY A 83 11.77 10.37 -11.19
CA GLY A 83 13.03 10.94 -10.71
C GLY A 83 14.21 10.69 -11.66
N LEU A 84 14.34 9.45 -12.16
CA LEU A 84 15.43 9.06 -13.08
C LEU A 84 15.24 9.63 -14.49
N ALA A 85 13.99 9.79 -14.95
CA ALA A 85 13.68 10.34 -16.27
C ALA A 85 13.71 11.87 -16.30
N LEU A 86 13.72 12.58 -15.15
CA LEU A 86 13.55 14.03 -15.07
C LEU A 86 14.56 14.81 -15.92
N SER A 87 15.86 14.49 -15.77
CA SER A 87 16.94 15.21 -16.44
C SER A 87 16.96 15.00 -17.96
N PRO A 88 16.93 13.74 -18.49
CA PRO A 88 16.85 13.54 -19.94
C PRO A 88 15.54 14.07 -20.56
N LEU A 89 14.43 14.01 -19.80
CA LEU A 89 13.16 14.58 -20.24
C LEU A 89 13.23 16.11 -20.36
N GLN A 90 13.88 16.79 -19.39
CA GLN A 90 14.10 18.22 -19.43
C GLN A 90 14.96 18.64 -20.62
N GLN A 91 16.05 17.91 -20.90
CA GLN A 91 16.94 18.18 -22.02
C GLN A 91 16.19 18.14 -23.37
N GLU A 92 15.21 17.25 -23.54
CA GLU A 92 14.45 17.15 -24.78
C GLU A 92 13.28 18.15 -24.84
N LEU A 93 12.45 18.20 -23.79
CA LEU A 93 11.21 18.99 -23.78
C LEU A 93 11.44 20.48 -23.50
N GLY A 94 12.63 20.87 -23.01
CA GLY A 94 13.05 22.25 -22.85
C GLY A 94 12.33 23.05 -21.78
N PHE A 95 11.70 22.39 -20.79
CA PHE A 95 11.08 23.07 -19.67
C PHE A 95 12.12 23.56 -18.65
N SER A 96 11.80 24.63 -17.95
CA SER A 96 12.71 25.30 -17.02
C SER A 96 12.93 24.53 -15.71
N ASN A 97 13.98 24.86 -14.97
CA ASN A 97 14.22 24.31 -13.63
C ASN A 97 13.04 24.63 -12.68
N SER A 98 12.41 25.78 -12.84
CA SER A 98 11.24 26.20 -12.08
C SER A 98 9.97 25.40 -12.38
N GLU A 99 9.96 24.58 -13.43
CA GLU A 99 8.85 23.71 -13.81
C GLU A 99 9.11 22.24 -13.46
N SER A 100 10.34 21.88 -13.09
CA SER A 100 10.77 20.50 -12.86
C SER A 100 9.95 19.77 -11.77
N GLY A 101 9.50 20.47 -10.74
CA GLY A 101 8.69 19.93 -9.66
C GLY A 101 7.24 19.59 -10.04
N ASN A 102 6.74 20.15 -11.16
CA ASN A 102 5.35 19.91 -11.60
C ASN A 102 5.08 18.43 -11.91
N ILE A 103 6.11 17.68 -12.33
CA ILE A 103 5.99 16.23 -12.58
C ILE A 103 5.67 15.50 -11.27
N GLY A 104 6.43 15.78 -10.21
CA GLY A 104 6.20 15.23 -8.87
C GLY A 104 4.85 15.66 -8.30
N THR A 105 4.50 16.93 -8.48
CA THR A 105 3.19 17.48 -8.08
C THR A 105 2.04 16.76 -8.79
N SER A 106 2.12 16.56 -10.11
CA SER A 106 1.10 15.87 -10.91
C SER A 106 0.95 14.42 -10.47
N PHE A 107 2.05 13.71 -10.24
CA PHE A 107 2.03 12.34 -9.76
C PHE A 107 1.39 12.23 -8.37
N ASN A 108 1.80 13.07 -7.41
CA ASN A 108 1.25 13.07 -6.06
C ASN A 108 -0.21 13.51 -6.02
N ALA A 109 -0.63 14.46 -6.85
CA ALA A 109 -2.03 14.86 -6.99
C ALA A 109 -2.88 13.68 -7.49
N GLY A 110 -2.39 12.99 -8.52
CA GLY A 110 -3.01 11.75 -9.01
C GLY A 110 -3.12 10.69 -7.91
N MET A 111 -2.02 10.42 -7.21
CA MET A 111 -2.00 9.45 -6.11
C MET A 111 -2.96 9.80 -4.98
N THR A 112 -3.06 11.07 -4.61
CA THR A 112 -3.98 11.54 -3.57
C THR A 112 -5.44 11.33 -3.99
N ALA A 113 -5.78 11.73 -5.21
CA ALA A 113 -7.11 11.51 -5.79
C ALA A 113 -7.41 10.01 -5.91
N GLY A 114 -6.44 9.22 -6.37
CA GLY A 114 -6.54 7.77 -6.48
C GLY A 114 -6.79 7.10 -5.14
N ALA A 115 -6.00 7.43 -4.11
CA ALA A 115 -6.18 6.86 -2.77
C ALA A 115 -7.58 7.14 -2.20
N PHE A 116 -8.10 8.35 -2.40
CA PHE A 116 -9.44 8.71 -1.96
C PHE A 116 -10.54 7.96 -2.74
N VAL A 117 -10.47 8.00 -4.07
CA VAL A 117 -11.50 7.38 -4.93
C VAL A 117 -11.49 5.87 -4.81
N TRP A 118 -10.31 5.23 -4.86
CA TRP A 118 -10.19 3.78 -4.77
C TRP A 118 -10.48 3.25 -3.37
N GLY A 119 -10.10 3.98 -2.31
CA GLY A 119 -10.46 3.63 -0.94
C GLY A 119 -11.97 3.53 -0.76
N PHE A 120 -12.70 4.50 -1.32
CA PHE A 120 -14.17 4.52 -1.30
C PHE A 120 -14.78 3.48 -2.27
N LEU A 121 -14.24 3.39 -3.48
CA LEU A 121 -14.77 2.52 -4.53
C LEU A 121 -14.59 1.04 -4.19
N ALA A 122 -13.51 0.66 -3.49
CA ALA A 122 -13.26 -0.70 -3.05
C ALA A 122 -14.36 -1.26 -2.14
N ASP A 123 -15.00 -0.41 -1.34
CA ASP A 123 -16.11 -0.81 -0.47
C ASP A 123 -17.46 -0.90 -1.23
N ILE A 124 -17.58 -0.23 -2.39
CA ILE A 124 -18.79 -0.27 -3.22
C ILE A 124 -18.74 -1.39 -4.25
N VAL A 125 -17.68 -1.46 -5.03
CA VAL A 125 -17.54 -2.36 -6.19
C VAL A 125 -16.98 -3.72 -5.77
N GLY A 126 -16.22 -3.75 -4.68
CA GLY A 126 -15.50 -4.91 -4.18
C GLY A 126 -13.99 -4.75 -4.32
N ARG A 127 -13.27 -5.41 -3.41
CA ARG A 127 -11.81 -5.30 -3.34
C ARG A 127 -11.13 -5.92 -4.55
N ARG A 128 -11.71 -6.98 -5.10
CA ARG A 128 -11.22 -7.67 -6.31
C ARG A 128 -11.14 -6.75 -7.52
N TRP A 129 -12.21 -6.01 -7.80
CA TRP A 129 -12.26 -5.12 -8.95
C TRP A 129 -11.35 -3.91 -8.78
N ALA A 130 -11.38 -3.27 -7.62
CA ALA A 130 -10.51 -2.15 -7.31
C ALA A 130 -9.02 -2.54 -7.44
N PHE A 131 -8.63 -3.70 -6.89
CA PHE A 131 -7.30 -4.29 -6.96
C PHE A 131 -6.75 -4.46 -8.39
N ASN A 132 -7.61 -4.80 -9.35
CA ASN A 132 -7.21 -4.98 -10.73
C ASN A 132 -7.25 -3.68 -11.54
N LEU A 133 -8.27 -2.85 -11.34
CA LEU A 133 -8.45 -1.61 -12.09
C LEU A 133 -7.34 -0.58 -11.81
N THR A 134 -6.81 -0.54 -10.60
CA THR A 134 -5.67 0.32 -10.26
C THR A 134 -4.47 0.03 -11.16
N CYS A 135 -4.09 -1.24 -11.30
CA CYS A 135 -2.99 -1.66 -12.18
C CYS A 135 -3.30 -1.45 -13.66
N LEU A 136 -4.54 -1.69 -14.10
CA LEU A 136 -4.94 -1.46 -15.49
C LEU A 136 -4.78 0.00 -15.88
N ILE A 137 -5.31 0.93 -15.08
CA ILE A 137 -5.20 2.36 -15.34
C ILE A 137 -3.74 2.79 -15.35
N ALA A 138 -2.96 2.41 -14.34
CA ALA A 138 -1.54 2.73 -14.27
C ALA A 138 -0.76 2.20 -15.48
N SER A 139 -1.08 0.99 -15.98
CA SER A 139 -0.39 0.40 -17.15
C SER A 139 -0.74 1.11 -18.45
N VAL A 140 -2.02 1.40 -18.69
CA VAL A 140 -2.47 2.05 -19.92
C VAL A 140 -1.88 3.46 -20.04
N PHE A 141 -2.05 4.29 -19.01
CA PHE A 141 -1.50 5.64 -19.02
C PHE A 141 0.02 5.65 -18.92
N GLY A 142 0.61 4.68 -18.26
CA GLY A 142 2.06 4.49 -18.19
C GLY A 142 2.69 4.17 -19.55
N LEU A 143 2.06 3.34 -20.37
CA LEU A 143 2.49 3.10 -21.75
C LEU A 143 2.32 4.37 -22.61
N CYS A 144 1.23 5.11 -22.42
CA CYS A 144 1.01 6.37 -23.13
C CYS A 144 2.06 7.44 -22.79
N LEU A 145 2.65 7.41 -21.58
CA LEU A 145 3.71 8.35 -21.18
C LEU A 145 4.92 8.31 -22.11
N GLY A 146 5.39 7.11 -22.45
CA GLY A 146 6.52 6.94 -23.37
C GLY A 146 6.26 7.49 -24.79
N ALA A 147 4.98 7.63 -25.19
CA ALA A 147 4.57 8.20 -26.45
C ALA A 147 4.37 9.72 -26.42
N SER A 148 4.46 10.37 -25.25
CA SER A 148 4.19 11.81 -25.11
C SER A 148 5.15 12.68 -25.90
N HIS A 149 4.62 13.77 -26.48
CA HIS A 149 5.39 14.72 -27.29
C HIS A 149 5.52 16.09 -26.63
N ASN A 150 4.67 16.38 -25.66
CA ASN A 150 4.55 17.68 -25.01
C ASN A 150 4.63 17.56 -23.50
N TYR A 151 5.23 18.54 -22.85
CA TYR A 151 5.34 18.59 -21.40
C TYR A 151 3.97 18.55 -20.70
N ASN A 152 3.00 19.32 -21.16
CA ASN A 152 1.64 19.34 -20.58
C ASN A 152 0.94 17.99 -20.71
N THR A 153 1.06 17.31 -21.86
CA THR A 153 0.53 15.96 -22.04
C THR A 153 1.21 14.97 -21.10
N PHE A 154 2.51 15.11 -20.91
CA PHE A 154 3.27 14.29 -19.96
C PHE A 154 2.75 14.47 -18.53
N LEU A 155 2.50 15.70 -18.07
CA LEU A 155 1.94 16.00 -16.74
C LEU A 155 0.57 15.35 -16.52
N VAL A 156 -0.33 15.48 -17.50
CA VAL A 156 -1.68 14.90 -17.41
C VAL A 156 -1.60 13.38 -17.33
N LEU A 157 -0.80 12.73 -18.18
CA LEU A 157 -0.63 11.28 -18.15
C LEU A 157 0.01 10.81 -16.85
N THR A 158 0.96 11.58 -16.30
CA THR A 158 1.59 11.32 -15.00
C THR A 158 0.57 11.34 -13.87
N ALA A 159 -0.38 12.29 -13.89
CA ALA A 159 -1.47 12.34 -12.91
C ALA A 159 -2.38 11.10 -13.00
N PHE A 160 -2.69 10.61 -14.20
CA PHE A 160 -3.47 9.38 -14.36
C PHE A 160 -2.72 8.11 -13.93
N VAL A 161 -1.41 8.04 -14.17
CA VAL A 161 -0.59 6.95 -13.60
C VAL A 161 -0.63 7.01 -12.08
N GLY A 162 -0.43 8.19 -11.49
CA GLY A 162 -0.57 8.40 -10.05
C GLY A 162 -1.94 8.00 -9.53
N PHE A 163 -3.03 8.33 -10.24
CA PHE A 163 -4.39 7.94 -9.89
C PHE A 163 -4.57 6.41 -9.84
N GLY A 164 -4.00 5.68 -10.79
CA GLY A 164 -3.98 4.22 -10.77
C GLY A 164 -3.20 3.69 -9.57
N VAL A 165 -1.95 4.12 -9.41
CA VAL A 165 -1.03 3.62 -8.37
C VAL A 165 -1.51 3.97 -6.96
N GLY A 166 -2.10 5.15 -6.76
CA GLY A 166 -2.49 5.67 -5.45
C GLY A 166 -3.45 4.81 -4.65
N GLY A 167 -4.21 3.94 -5.32
CA GLY A 167 -5.11 2.98 -4.68
C GLY A 167 -4.46 1.69 -4.21
N ASN A 168 -3.25 1.36 -4.68
CA ASN A 168 -2.63 0.06 -4.42
C ASN A 168 -2.41 -0.17 -2.91
N ILE A 169 -1.66 0.70 -2.22
CA ILE A 169 -1.32 0.50 -0.80
C ILE A 169 -2.55 0.27 0.09
N PRO A 170 -3.60 1.13 0.10
CA PRO A 170 -4.75 0.90 0.96
C PRO A 170 -5.52 -0.38 0.64
N ILE A 171 -5.65 -0.74 -0.64
CA ILE A 171 -6.34 -1.96 -1.07
C ILE A 171 -5.51 -3.20 -0.70
N ASP A 172 -4.23 -3.22 -1.05
CA ASP A 172 -3.33 -4.34 -0.82
C ASP A 172 -3.15 -4.62 0.67
N THR A 173 -3.03 -3.57 1.49
CA THR A 173 -2.98 -3.67 2.95
C THR A 173 -4.25 -4.29 3.51
N THR A 174 -5.43 -3.84 3.05
CA THR A 174 -6.72 -4.35 3.51
C THR A 174 -6.89 -5.82 3.15
N ILE A 175 -6.58 -6.20 1.90
CA ILE A 175 -6.64 -7.59 1.44
C ILE A 175 -5.70 -8.46 2.28
N THR A 176 -4.48 -8.01 2.49
CA THR A 176 -3.48 -8.73 3.28
C THR A 176 -3.96 -8.96 4.71
N LEU A 177 -4.52 -7.95 5.37
CA LEU A 177 -5.07 -8.05 6.74
C LEU A 177 -6.28 -9.00 6.84
N GLU A 178 -7.04 -9.18 5.77
CA GLU A 178 -8.23 -10.03 5.75
C GLU A 178 -7.91 -11.51 5.52
N PHE A 179 -6.77 -11.84 4.91
CA PHE A 179 -6.38 -13.21 4.61
C PHE A 179 -5.22 -13.76 5.47
N ILE A 180 -4.43 -12.89 6.13
CA ILE A 180 -3.30 -13.33 6.95
C ILE A 180 -3.74 -13.58 8.40
N PRO A 181 -3.34 -14.71 9.02
CA PRO A 181 -3.59 -15.01 10.43
C PRO A 181 -3.03 -13.92 11.36
N LYS A 182 -3.70 -13.69 12.51
CA LYS A 182 -3.30 -12.66 13.48
C LYS A 182 -1.86 -12.83 13.97
N ASN A 183 -1.42 -14.06 14.21
CA ASN A 183 -0.06 -14.39 14.69
C ASN A 183 1.03 -14.12 13.64
N LYS A 184 0.68 -13.83 12.39
CA LYS A 184 1.60 -13.54 11.27
C LYS A 184 1.46 -12.12 10.72
N ARG A 185 0.83 -11.21 11.46
CA ARG A 185 0.62 -9.81 11.02
C ARG A 185 1.92 -9.03 10.76
N PHE A 186 3.06 -9.45 11.32
CA PHE A 186 4.36 -8.86 10.98
C PHE A 186 4.67 -8.93 9.47
N LEU A 187 4.06 -9.87 8.75
CA LEU A 187 4.17 -9.95 7.29
C LEU A 187 3.60 -8.72 6.58
N LEU A 188 2.75 -7.93 7.27
CA LEU A 188 2.28 -6.65 6.76
C LEU A 188 3.44 -5.63 6.69
N ALA A 189 4.29 -5.57 7.72
CA ALA A 189 5.51 -4.75 7.68
C ALA A 189 6.50 -5.27 6.62
N CYS A 190 6.64 -6.60 6.51
CA CYS A 190 7.47 -7.23 5.49
C CYS A 190 6.98 -6.98 4.05
N LEU A 191 5.69 -6.63 3.85
CA LEU A 191 5.15 -6.28 2.53
C LEU A 191 5.91 -5.09 1.91
N SER A 192 6.40 -4.19 2.76
CA SER A 192 7.21 -3.05 2.31
C SER A 192 8.54 -3.45 1.65
N VAL A 193 8.98 -4.71 1.72
CA VAL A 193 10.21 -5.16 1.01
C VAL A 193 10.09 -5.06 -0.51
N PHE A 194 8.88 -5.12 -1.03
CA PHE A 194 8.64 -4.97 -2.47
C PHE A 194 8.91 -3.54 -2.97
N GLN A 195 8.85 -2.54 -2.11
CA GLN A 195 9.13 -1.14 -2.46
C GLN A 195 10.58 -0.94 -2.92
N PRO A 196 11.61 -1.22 -2.10
CA PRO A 196 13.00 -1.09 -2.55
C PRO A 196 13.35 -2.05 -3.71
N ILE A 197 12.71 -3.21 -3.81
CA ILE A 197 12.87 -4.08 -4.99
C ILE A 197 12.39 -3.35 -6.25
N GLY A 198 11.26 -2.63 -6.18
CA GLY A 198 10.77 -1.81 -7.30
C GLY A 198 11.73 -0.70 -7.69
N VAL A 199 12.32 -0.02 -6.72
CA VAL A 199 13.31 1.05 -6.96
C VAL A 199 14.58 0.52 -7.62
N VAL A 200 15.11 -0.60 -7.13
CA VAL A 200 16.29 -1.28 -7.72
C VAL A 200 15.99 -1.74 -9.15
N LEU A 201 14.82 -2.34 -9.37
CA LEU A 201 14.39 -2.77 -10.70
C LEU A 201 14.31 -1.59 -11.67
N CYS A 202 13.68 -0.48 -11.25
CA CYS A 202 13.62 0.75 -12.03
C CYS A 202 15.01 1.29 -12.36
N SER A 203 15.91 1.33 -11.39
CA SER A 203 17.28 1.81 -11.56
C SER A 203 18.09 0.92 -12.53
N ALA A 204 17.89 -0.40 -12.48
CA ALA A 204 18.52 -1.34 -13.42
C ALA A 204 18.02 -1.15 -14.86
N ILE A 205 16.73 -0.92 -15.05
CA ILE A 205 16.14 -0.62 -16.36
C ILE A 205 16.66 0.73 -16.89
N ALA A 206 16.71 1.75 -16.03
CA ALA A 206 17.23 3.07 -16.38
C ALA A 206 18.72 3.02 -16.77
N PHE A 207 19.52 2.25 -16.05
CA PHE A 207 20.93 1.99 -16.39
C PHE A 207 21.09 1.37 -17.78
N GLY A 208 20.19 0.46 -18.16
CA GLY A 208 20.24 -0.17 -19.48
C GLY A 208 19.87 0.75 -20.65
N PHE A 209 19.00 1.74 -20.43
CA PHE A 209 18.48 2.56 -21.52
C PHE A 209 18.99 4.01 -21.53
N ILE A 210 19.02 4.70 -20.40
CA ILE A 210 19.28 6.14 -20.41
C ILE A 210 20.70 6.48 -20.85
N PRO A 211 21.76 5.86 -20.35
CA PRO A 211 23.12 6.22 -20.80
C PRO A 211 23.39 5.92 -22.28
N VAL A 212 22.70 4.91 -22.84
CA VAL A 212 22.92 4.47 -24.22
C VAL A 212 22.14 5.31 -25.24
N TYR A 213 20.94 5.77 -24.85
CA TYR A 213 20.00 6.44 -25.76
C TYR A 213 19.70 7.88 -25.31
N SER A 214 20.65 8.60 -24.72
CA SER A 214 20.59 10.03 -24.43
C SER A 214 21.35 10.85 -25.44
N CYS A 215 20.97 12.13 -25.59
CA CYS A 215 21.68 13.09 -26.42
C CYS A 215 23.17 13.20 -26.01
N SER A 216 24.03 13.50 -26.95
CA SER A 216 25.46 13.78 -26.72
C SER A 216 25.82 15.13 -27.33
N PRO A 217 26.26 16.11 -26.52
CA PRO A 217 26.47 16.14 -25.06
C PRO A 217 25.21 15.96 -24.23
N ASN A 218 25.31 15.15 -23.17
CA ASN A 218 24.15 14.85 -22.31
C ASN A 218 23.99 15.85 -21.17
N PHE A 219 22.86 15.78 -20.46
CA PHE A 219 22.48 16.68 -19.35
C PHE A 219 23.46 16.71 -18.16
N SER A 220 24.39 15.77 -18.03
CA SER A 220 25.39 15.73 -16.96
C SER A 220 26.72 16.39 -17.34
N GLN A 221 26.90 16.81 -18.58
CA GLN A 221 28.11 17.49 -19.06
C GLN A 221 28.01 19.01 -18.86
N GLN A 222 29.15 19.70 -18.91
CA GLN A 222 29.22 21.14 -18.65
C GLN A 222 28.44 21.97 -19.69
N ASP A 223 28.33 21.49 -20.92
CA ASP A 223 27.60 22.16 -22.02
C ASP A 223 26.68 21.15 -22.71
N PRO A 224 25.52 20.84 -22.12
CA PRO A 224 24.57 19.89 -22.68
C PRO A 224 23.88 20.45 -23.93
N LEU A 225 23.59 19.59 -24.91
CA LEU A 225 22.77 19.99 -26.08
C LEU A 225 21.44 20.61 -25.61
N PRO A 226 21.10 21.82 -26.09
CA PRO A 226 19.84 22.46 -25.75
C PRO A 226 18.66 21.72 -26.40
N SER A 227 17.45 21.92 -25.85
CA SER A 227 16.23 21.41 -26.46
C SER A 227 15.99 22.07 -27.82
N CYS A 228 15.51 21.30 -28.81
CA CYS A 228 15.10 21.84 -30.12
C CYS A 228 13.94 22.86 -30.06
N ARG A 229 13.32 23.04 -28.89
CA ARG A 229 12.30 24.08 -28.66
C ARG A 229 12.87 25.43 -28.28
N ASN A 230 14.13 25.46 -27.82
CA ASN A 230 14.78 26.62 -27.23
C ASN A 230 15.86 27.19 -28.15
N VAL A 231 16.06 26.63 -29.36
CA VAL A 231 17.05 27.06 -30.35
C VAL A 231 16.41 27.41 -31.67
N ALA A 232 17.13 28.19 -32.49
CA ALA A 232 16.67 28.55 -33.83
C ALA A 232 16.73 27.34 -34.79
N ASP A 233 15.88 27.41 -35.86
CA ASP A 233 15.86 26.35 -36.86
C ASP A 233 17.24 26.18 -37.53
N GLY A 234 17.80 24.96 -37.47
CA GLY A 234 19.07 24.61 -38.08
C GLY A 234 20.25 24.55 -37.11
N GLU A 235 20.08 24.87 -35.83
CA GLU A 235 21.11 24.68 -34.80
C GLU A 235 21.08 23.22 -34.26
N GLU A 236 22.24 22.75 -33.77
CA GLU A 236 22.32 21.45 -33.13
C GLU A 236 21.51 21.41 -31.82
N CYS A 237 20.63 20.44 -31.70
CA CYS A 237 19.70 20.34 -30.59
C CYS A 237 19.41 18.88 -30.21
N CYS A 238 18.98 18.67 -28.98
CA CYS A 238 18.54 17.36 -28.49
C CYS A 238 17.15 17.01 -29.04
N SER A 239 17.15 16.23 -30.11
CA SER A 239 15.94 15.80 -30.78
C SER A 239 15.34 14.55 -30.12
N ARG A 240 14.06 14.28 -30.42
CA ARG A 240 13.37 13.06 -29.97
C ARG A 240 14.14 11.77 -30.39
N GLY A 241 14.68 11.73 -31.59
CA GLY A 241 15.36 10.54 -32.13
C GLY A 241 16.66 10.23 -31.42
N SER A 242 17.34 11.25 -30.90
CA SER A 242 18.60 11.12 -30.16
C SER A 242 18.43 10.90 -28.66
N ASN A 243 17.19 11.02 -28.10
CA ASN A 243 16.91 10.92 -26.67
C ASN A 243 15.76 9.96 -26.33
N MET A 244 15.87 8.72 -26.82
CA MET A 244 14.84 7.70 -26.63
C MET A 244 14.94 6.99 -25.27
N GLY A 245 16.02 7.16 -24.51
CA GLY A 245 16.32 6.40 -23.31
C GLY A 245 15.22 6.45 -22.23
N TRP A 246 14.72 7.66 -21.93
CA TRP A 246 13.64 7.85 -20.96
C TRP A 246 12.30 7.25 -21.45
N ARG A 247 12.07 7.23 -22.77
CA ARG A 247 10.86 6.59 -23.34
C ARG A 247 10.92 5.08 -23.20
N TYR A 248 12.07 4.46 -23.51
CA TYR A 248 12.25 3.01 -23.33
C TYR A 248 12.11 2.60 -21.86
N LEU A 249 12.60 3.42 -20.92
CA LEU A 249 12.37 3.22 -19.50
C LEU A 249 10.87 3.18 -19.19
N LEU A 250 10.12 4.21 -19.58
CA LEU A 250 8.68 4.32 -19.26
C LEU A 250 7.84 3.25 -19.96
N PHE A 251 8.13 2.90 -21.22
CA PHE A 251 7.48 1.78 -21.92
C PHE A 251 7.72 0.45 -21.20
N THR A 252 8.95 0.20 -20.77
CA THR A 252 9.30 -1.04 -20.05
C THR A 252 8.57 -1.13 -18.72
N ILE A 253 8.52 -0.03 -17.96
CA ILE A 253 7.79 0.03 -16.68
C ILE A 253 6.29 -0.12 -16.90
N GLY A 254 5.73 0.52 -17.94
CA GLY A 254 4.34 0.34 -18.34
C GLY A 254 4.01 -1.11 -18.71
N ALA A 255 4.91 -1.79 -19.44
CA ALA A 255 4.77 -3.20 -19.78
C ALA A 255 4.87 -4.12 -18.55
N ILE A 256 5.76 -3.83 -17.59
CA ILE A 256 5.83 -4.55 -16.31
C ILE A 256 4.52 -4.36 -15.54
N THR A 257 4.00 -3.14 -15.46
CA THR A 257 2.72 -2.84 -14.79
C THR A 257 1.56 -3.59 -15.45
N LEU A 258 1.53 -3.66 -16.78
CA LEU A 258 0.56 -4.46 -17.53
C LEU A 258 0.72 -5.96 -17.25
N SER A 259 1.94 -6.45 -17.15
CA SER A 259 2.22 -7.84 -16.80
C SER A 259 1.71 -8.18 -15.40
N VAL A 260 1.87 -7.27 -14.43
CA VAL A 260 1.31 -7.42 -13.08
C VAL A 260 -0.22 -7.46 -13.13
N PHE A 261 -0.86 -6.60 -13.96
CA PHE A 261 -2.32 -6.65 -14.16
C PHE A 261 -2.76 -8.00 -14.73
N ILE A 262 -2.08 -8.50 -15.77
CA ILE A 262 -2.37 -9.80 -16.38
C ILE A 262 -2.21 -10.92 -15.35
N LEU A 263 -1.13 -10.89 -14.57
CA LEU A 263 -0.88 -11.88 -13.52
C LEU A 263 -1.99 -11.87 -12.46
N ARG A 264 -2.42 -10.69 -12.00
CA ARG A 264 -3.48 -10.52 -11.00
C ARG A 264 -4.85 -10.98 -11.52
N PHE A 265 -5.16 -10.68 -12.76
CA PHE A 265 -6.50 -10.89 -13.32
C PHE A 265 -6.71 -12.29 -13.89
N PHE A 266 -5.73 -12.82 -14.63
CA PHE A 266 -5.87 -14.06 -15.39
C PHE A 266 -5.20 -15.27 -14.75
N VAL A 267 -4.03 -15.08 -14.12
CA VAL A 267 -3.25 -16.22 -13.58
C VAL A 267 -3.69 -16.56 -12.17
N PHE A 268 -3.80 -15.56 -11.32
CA PHE A 268 -4.26 -15.73 -9.94
C PHE A 268 -5.68 -15.18 -9.82
N THR A 269 -6.68 -16.02 -10.10
CA THR A 269 -8.10 -15.64 -9.93
C THR A 269 -8.39 -15.34 -8.47
N PHE A 270 -8.08 -14.10 -8.05
CA PHE A 270 -8.37 -13.60 -6.72
C PHE A 270 -9.88 -13.61 -6.47
N ARG A 271 -10.30 -14.33 -5.43
CA ARG A 271 -11.70 -14.32 -4.97
C ARG A 271 -11.92 -13.15 -4.02
N GLU A 272 -13.16 -12.65 -3.98
CA GLU A 272 -13.52 -11.56 -3.06
C GLU A 272 -13.32 -12.01 -1.60
N THR A 273 -12.99 -11.05 -0.73
CA THR A 273 -12.66 -11.34 0.66
C THR A 273 -13.89 -11.84 1.44
N PRO A 274 -13.75 -12.87 2.30
CA PRO A 274 -14.88 -13.44 3.04
C PRO A 274 -15.63 -12.40 3.89
N LYS A 275 -14.92 -11.46 4.53
CA LYS A 275 -15.51 -10.42 5.37
C LYS A 275 -16.34 -9.42 4.58
N TYR A 276 -15.89 -9.04 3.38
CA TYR A 276 -16.67 -8.21 2.48
C TYR A 276 -17.94 -8.92 2.00
N LEU A 277 -17.84 -10.22 1.67
CA LEU A 277 -18.99 -11.01 1.23
C LEU A 277 -20.06 -11.12 2.33
N ILE A 278 -19.65 -11.30 3.61
CA ILE A 278 -20.59 -11.26 4.74
C ILE A 278 -21.22 -9.89 4.91
N TYR A 279 -20.43 -8.82 4.81
CA TYR A 279 -20.96 -7.46 4.86
C TYR A 279 -22.05 -7.22 3.79
N ARG A 280 -21.93 -7.89 2.64
CA ARG A 280 -22.92 -7.86 1.55
C ARG A 280 -24.06 -8.87 1.71
N GLY A 281 -24.12 -9.64 2.79
CA GLY A 281 -25.12 -10.69 3.00
C GLY A 281 -24.96 -11.90 2.06
N GLN A 282 -23.76 -12.14 1.52
CA GLN A 282 -23.44 -13.25 0.62
C GLN A 282 -22.69 -14.36 1.37
N ASP A 283 -23.28 -14.87 2.44
CA ASP A 283 -22.69 -15.84 3.35
C ASP A 283 -22.23 -17.12 2.61
N ALA A 284 -23.04 -17.63 1.69
CA ALA A 284 -22.68 -18.81 0.90
C ALA A 284 -21.38 -18.63 0.10
N LYS A 285 -21.17 -17.46 -0.52
CA LYS A 285 -19.94 -17.16 -1.25
C LYS A 285 -18.75 -16.96 -0.33
N ALA A 286 -18.98 -16.43 0.88
CA ALA A 286 -17.91 -16.29 1.88
C ALA A 286 -17.39 -17.67 2.30
N ILE A 287 -18.30 -18.60 2.58
CA ILE A 287 -17.96 -20.00 2.90
C ILE A 287 -17.28 -20.68 1.71
N GLU A 288 -17.78 -20.51 0.48
CA GLU A 288 -17.14 -21.03 -0.73
C GLU A 288 -15.69 -20.53 -0.88
N THR A 289 -15.43 -19.25 -0.58
CA THR A 289 -14.07 -18.68 -0.63
C THR A 289 -13.16 -19.35 0.42
N LEU A 290 -13.66 -19.59 1.64
CA LEU A 290 -12.90 -20.28 2.70
C LEU A 290 -12.62 -21.75 2.33
N HIS A 291 -13.59 -22.45 1.76
CA HIS A 291 -13.40 -23.81 1.26
C HIS A 291 -12.36 -23.87 0.12
N HIS A 292 -12.43 -22.94 -0.83
CA HIS A 292 -11.41 -22.84 -1.89
C HIS A 292 -10.01 -22.59 -1.32
N MET A 293 -9.89 -21.70 -0.32
CA MET A 293 -8.64 -21.45 0.39
C MET A 293 -8.12 -22.74 1.04
N GLY A 294 -9.02 -23.48 1.71
CA GLY A 294 -8.70 -24.78 2.32
C GLY A 294 -8.21 -25.83 1.30
N GLN A 295 -8.86 -25.90 0.14
CA GLN A 295 -8.46 -26.80 -0.96
C GLN A 295 -7.05 -26.48 -1.46
N VAL A 296 -6.74 -25.20 -1.72
CA VAL A 296 -5.41 -24.77 -2.17
C VAL A 296 -4.35 -25.03 -1.10
N ASN A 297 -4.69 -24.84 0.17
CA ASN A 297 -3.81 -25.10 1.32
C ASN A 297 -3.71 -26.57 1.69
N LYS A 298 -4.53 -27.45 1.09
CA LYS A 298 -4.67 -28.86 1.45
C LYS A 298 -5.06 -29.06 2.93
N ARG A 299 -5.93 -28.19 3.45
CA ARG A 299 -6.51 -28.26 4.81
C ARG A 299 -8.02 -28.16 4.71
N ALA A 300 -8.72 -29.07 5.38
CA ALA A 300 -10.19 -29.05 5.41
C ALA A 300 -10.70 -27.79 6.11
N CYS A 301 -11.64 -27.08 5.50
CA CYS A 301 -12.34 -25.97 6.12
C CYS A 301 -13.40 -26.54 7.09
N LYS A 302 -13.37 -26.07 8.34
CA LYS A 302 -14.31 -26.51 9.39
C LYS A 302 -15.61 -25.71 9.37
N LEU A 303 -15.58 -24.50 8.79
CA LEU A 303 -16.72 -23.61 8.79
C LEU A 303 -17.69 -23.96 7.64
N THR A 304 -18.95 -24.19 8.00
CA THR A 304 -20.03 -24.53 7.06
C THR A 304 -21.11 -23.45 7.05
N LEU A 305 -21.96 -23.44 6.01
CA LEU A 305 -23.06 -22.50 5.91
C LEU A 305 -24.08 -22.71 7.05
N ALA A 306 -24.30 -23.95 7.47
CA ALA A 306 -25.20 -24.29 8.56
C ALA A 306 -24.84 -23.58 9.89
N VAL A 307 -23.53 -23.39 10.19
CA VAL A 307 -23.07 -22.63 11.36
C VAL A 307 -23.49 -21.15 11.26
N PHE A 308 -23.44 -20.55 10.08
CA PHE A 308 -23.88 -19.17 9.90
C PHE A 308 -25.39 -19.00 9.96
N GLU A 309 -26.14 -20.01 9.51
CA GLU A 309 -27.60 -20.05 9.59
C GLU A 309 -28.08 -20.24 11.03
N SER A 310 -27.43 -21.09 11.83
CA SER A 310 -27.75 -21.24 13.25
C SER A 310 -27.54 -19.95 14.04
N LEU A 311 -26.43 -19.23 13.82
CA LEU A 311 -26.19 -17.92 14.44
C LEU A 311 -27.26 -16.88 14.04
N THR A 312 -27.78 -16.96 12.81
CA THR A 312 -28.82 -16.06 12.34
C THR A 312 -30.17 -16.38 12.95
N ALA A 313 -30.45 -17.67 13.18
CA ALA A 313 -31.65 -18.14 13.87
C ALA A 313 -31.66 -17.74 15.34
N ASP A 314 -30.53 -17.89 16.04
CA ASP A 314 -30.39 -17.50 17.44
C ASP A 314 -30.59 -15.99 17.65
N ASP A 315 -30.01 -15.16 16.77
CA ASP A 315 -30.17 -13.69 16.85
C ASP A 315 -31.61 -13.24 16.59
N SER A 316 -32.34 -13.96 15.72
CA SER A 316 -33.77 -13.71 15.46
C SER A 316 -34.66 -14.13 16.63
N SER A 317 -34.33 -15.18 17.36
CA SER A 317 -35.09 -15.67 18.52
C SER A 317 -34.95 -14.72 19.73
N VAL A 318 -33.80 -14.13 19.97
CA VAL A 318 -33.56 -13.14 21.03
C VAL A 318 -34.29 -11.82 20.74
N GLY A 319 -34.46 -11.45 19.46
CA GLY A 319 -35.21 -10.24 19.05
C GLY A 319 -36.73 -10.31 19.25
N SER A 320 -37.31 -11.53 19.31
CA SER A 320 -38.77 -11.73 19.45
C SER A 320 -39.25 -11.80 20.91
N GLY A 321 -38.33 -11.88 21.90
CA GLY A 321 -38.66 -12.04 23.33
C GLY A 321 -38.90 -10.74 24.12
N PHE A 322 -38.74 -9.55 23.55
CA PHE A 322 -38.97 -8.27 24.23
C PHE A 322 -40.24 -7.60 23.73
N GLY A 323 -41.31 -7.95 24.40
CA GLY A 323 -42.66 -7.41 24.19
C GLY A 323 -42.76 -5.91 24.49
N SER A 324 -43.65 -5.28 23.78
CA SER A 324 -44.22 -3.96 23.85
C SER A 324 -44.06 -3.24 25.22
N GLY A 325 -43.21 -2.24 25.27
CA GLY A 325 -43.17 -1.20 26.29
C GLY A 325 -42.95 0.14 25.60
N SER A 326 -44.03 0.94 25.56
CA SER A 326 -44.02 2.30 25.03
C SER A 326 -43.19 3.21 25.95
N GLY A 327 -42.08 3.74 25.46
CA GLY A 327 -41.25 4.74 26.11
C GLY A 327 -40.54 5.59 25.08
N SER A 328 -41.03 6.81 24.87
CA SER A 328 -40.40 7.82 24.01
C SER A 328 -39.12 8.34 24.65
N GLY A 329 -37.98 8.17 23.98
CA GLY A 329 -36.71 8.71 24.38
C GLY A 329 -35.74 8.77 23.18
N SER A 330 -35.31 9.98 22.83
CA SER A 330 -34.41 10.31 21.74
C SER A 330 -32.99 9.78 22.01
N GLY A 331 -32.75 8.54 21.59
CA GLY A 331 -31.45 7.85 21.67
C GLY A 331 -31.31 6.70 20.69
N SER A 332 -32.26 6.54 19.77
CA SER A 332 -32.57 5.28 19.10
C SER A 332 -31.85 5.05 17.75
N ALA A 333 -31.06 5.99 17.25
CA ALA A 333 -30.42 5.82 15.94
C ALA A 333 -29.20 4.87 15.94
N SER A 334 -28.49 4.74 17.06
CA SER A 334 -27.34 3.80 17.17
C SER A 334 -27.75 2.35 17.43
N LYS A 335 -28.90 2.10 18.07
CA LYS A 335 -29.36 0.75 18.45
C LYS A 335 -30.13 0.05 17.33
N ALA A 336 -30.73 0.80 16.41
CA ALA A 336 -31.50 0.24 15.29
C ALA A 336 -30.62 -0.37 14.15
N MET A 337 -29.32 -0.10 14.13
CA MET A 337 -28.37 -0.69 13.17
C MET A 337 -27.83 -2.06 13.58
N LEU A 338 -28.13 -2.53 14.77
CA LEU A 338 -27.57 -3.77 15.35
C LEU A 338 -28.57 -4.90 15.47
N GLY A 339 -29.83 -4.70 15.10
CA GLY A 339 -30.89 -5.69 15.24
C GLY A 339 -31.30 -6.35 13.93
N GLY A 340 -31.09 -7.63 13.92
CA GLY A 340 -31.43 -8.72 13.08
C GLY A 340 -32.40 -8.63 11.93
N GLY A 341 -32.15 -9.48 10.99
CA GLY A 341 -33.08 -9.89 9.93
C GLY A 341 -32.63 -9.49 8.55
N ASN A 342 -32.62 -10.45 7.68
CA ASN A 342 -32.25 -10.52 6.26
C ASN A 342 -32.93 -9.47 5.34
N ARG A 343 -33.09 -8.23 5.80
CA ARG A 343 -33.41 -7.06 4.98
C ARG A 343 -32.08 -6.41 4.62
N GLN A 344 -31.67 -6.55 3.38
CA GLN A 344 -30.74 -5.63 2.73
C GLN A 344 -31.24 -4.19 2.99
N LEU A 345 -30.84 -3.60 4.09
CA LEU A 345 -30.98 -2.16 4.32
C LEU A 345 -30.15 -1.51 3.23
N LYS A 346 -30.79 -1.15 2.13
CA LYS A 346 -30.26 -0.15 1.20
C LYS A 346 -30.17 1.15 2.00
N LEU A 347 -29.11 1.26 2.82
CA LEU A 347 -28.83 2.52 3.49
C LEU A 347 -28.77 3.62 2.42
N SER A 348 -29.57 4.64 2.61
CA SER A 348 -29.52 5.87 1.84
C SER A 348 -28.08 6.39 1.85
N TRP A 349 -27.65 7.02 0.76
CA TRP A 349 -26.35 7.68 0.67
C TRP A 349 -26.04 8.58 1.88
N ASN A 350 -27.04 9.32 2.37
CA ASN A 350 -26.94 10.17 3.56
C ASN A 350 -26.70 9.39 4.86
N GLU A 351 -27.25 8.19 4.99
CA GLU A 351 -27.04 7.33 6.17
C GLU A 351 -25.63 6.70 6.14
N LYS A 352 -25.15 6.29 4.96
CA LYS A 352 -23.77 5.83 4.79
C LYS A 352 -22.78 6.94 5.15
N LEU A 353 -23.00 8.14 4.65
CA LEU A 353 -22.16 9.29 4.96
C LEU A 353 -22.18 9.61 6.46
N ARG A 354 -23.35 9.55 7.11
CA ARG A 354 -23.49 9.76 8.56
C ARG A 354 -22.76 8.68 9.37
N LEU A 355 -22.76 7.44 8.90
CA LEU A 355 -22.03 6.35 9.53
C LEU A 355 -20.51 6.57 9.44
N GLU A 356 -20.02 6.92 8.26
CA GLU A 356 -18.60 7.27 8.08
C GLU A 356 -18.21 8.47 8.93
N MET A 357 -19.01 9.53 8.95
CA MET A 357 -18.78 10.69 9.81
C MET A 357 -18.74 10.33 11.31
N SER A 358 -19.47 9.30 11.74
CA SER A 358 -19.38 8.83 13.13
C SER A 358 -18.03 8.16 13.43
N ARG A 359 -17.44 7.44 12.46
CA ARG A 359 -16.10 6.86 12.59
C ARG A 359 -15.02 7.92 12.71
N TYR A 360 -15.15 9.04 11.97
CA TYR A 360 -14.24 10.18 12.12
C TYR A 360 -14.27 10.77 13.53
N LYS A 361 -15.44 10.85 14.17
CA LYS A 361 -15.57 11.33 15.55
C LYS A 361 -14.81 10.44 16.54
N MET A 362 -14.78 9.12 16.31
CA MET A 362 -14.06 8.18 17.19
C MET A 362 -12.54 8.39 17.16
N LEU A 363 -11.96 8.97 16.09
CA LEU A 363 -10.54 9.33 16.04
C LEU A 363 -10.18 10.49 16.98
N PHE A 364 -11.18 11.27 17.40
CA PHE A 364 -11.04 12.43 18.30
C PHE A 364 -11.76 12.21 19.64
N ASP A 365 -12.09 10.95 19.95
CA ASP A 365 -12.74 10.59 21.20
C ASP A 365 -11.72 10.56 22.35
N GLY A 366 -11.66 11.67 23.08
CA GLY A 366 -10.76 11.89 24.19
C GLY A 366 -9.34 12.32 23.80
N TRP A 367 -8.63 12.89 24.78
CA TRP A 367 -7.29 13.48 24.59
C TRP A 367 -6.24 12.50 24.04
N GLN A 368 -6.28 11.25 24.49
CA GLN A 368 -5.28 10.24 24.09
C GLN A 368 -5.41 9.87 22.61
N MET A 369 -6.65 9.63 22.13
CA MET A 369 -6.92 9.32 20.71
C MET A 369 -6.63 10.51 19.81
N THR A 370 -7.05 11.71 20.21
CA THR A 370 -6.77 12.95 19.48
C THR A 370 -5.26 13.18 19.32
N ARG A 371 -4.51 13.05 20.42
CA ARG A 371 -3.06 13.18 20.40
C ARG A 371 -2.40 12.17 19.48
N LEU A 372 -2.80 10.90 19.55
CA LEU A 372 -2.29 9.85 18.68
C LEU A 372 -2.57 10.18 17.21
N THR A 373 -3.81 10.51 16.88
CA THR A 373 -4.26 10.82 15.52
C THR A 373 -3.45 11.97 14.93
N ILE A 374 -3.31 13.09 15.67
CA ILE A 374 -2.55 14.26 15.21
C ILE A 374 -1.08 13.91 15.02
N LEU A 375 -0.45 13.22 15.96
CA LEU A 375 0.96 12.84 15.86
C LEU A 375 1.22 11.89 14.68
N VAL A 376 0.32 10.93 14.43
CA VAL A 376 0.42 10.04 13.25
C VAL A 376 0.28 10.85 11.97
N TRP A 377 -0.69 11.76 11.87
CA TRP A 377 -0.84 12.62 10.69
C TRP A 377 0.40 13.47 10.43
N LEU A 378 0.94 14.11 11.47
CA LEU A 378 2.17 14.90 11.36
C LEU A 378 3.35 14.04 10.92
N THR A 379 3.48 12.82 11.45
CA THR A 379 4.53 11.88 11.04
C THR A 379 4.42 11.53 9.55
N TYR A 380 3.21 11.21 9.07
CA TYR A 380 2.99 10.93 7.65
C TYR A 380 3.24 12.16 6.76
N ILE A 381 2.83 13.34 7.21
CA ILE A 381 3.08 14.60 6.48
C ILE A 381 4.59 14.83 6.32
N MET A 382 5.35 14.72 7.41
CA MET A 382 6.79 14.96 7.40
C MET A 382 7.54 13.89 6.56
N ASP A 383 7.16 12.63 6.71
CA ASP A 383 7.74 11.52 5.95
C ASP A 383 7.50 11.68 4.44
N TYR A 384 6.23 11.86 4.02
CA TYR A 384 5.90 12.04 2.60
C TYR A 384 6.51 13.30 2.01
N TRP A 385 6.60 14.38 2.78
CA TRP A 385 7.26 15.60 2.34
C TRP A 385 8.73 15.35 2.03
N ALA A 386 9.47 14.81 3.00
CA ALA A 386 10.89 14.53 2.84
C ALA A 386 11.13 13.49 1.73
N PHE A 387 10.35 12.42 1.70
CA PHE A 387 10.40 11.38 0.67
C PHE A 387 10.19 11.93 -0.74
N THR A 388 9.17 12.78 -0.94
CA THR A 388 8.88 13.33 -2.27
C THR A 388 9.99 14.25 -2.74
N VAL A 389 10.52 15.12 -1.87
CA VAL A 389 11.66 15.98 -2.19
C VAL A 389 12.89 15.12 -2.50
N ALA A 390 13.19 14.15 -1.66
CA ALA A 390 14.32 13.25 -1.87
C ALA A 390 14.17 12.44 -3.17
N GLY A 391 13.05 11.74 -3.36
CA GLY A 391 12.83 10.87 -4.51
C GLY A 391 12.93 11.58 -5.86
N PHE A 392 12.49 12.83 -5.95
CA PHE A 392 12.56 13.62 -7.19
C PHE A 392 13.87 14.35 -7.41
N TYR A 393 14.48 14.91 -6.35
CA TYR A 393 15.63 15.77 -6.49
C TYR A 393 16.96 15.07 -6.19
N LEU A 394 16.99 14.07 -5.31
CA LEU A 394 18.22 13.36 -4.96
C LEU A 394 18.91 12.69 -6.16
N PRO A 395 18.25 11.96 -7.07
CA PRO A 395 18.91 11.41 -8.25
C PRO A 395 19.54 12.51 -9.12
N ARG A 396 18.83 13.64 -9.27
CA ARG A 396 19.34 14.79 -10.02
C ARG A 396 20.54 15.44 -9.34
N ILE A 397 20.48 15.63 -8.01
CA ILE A 397 21.57 16.19 -7.22
C ILE A 397 22.80 15.30 -7.36
N LEU A 398 22.65 13.99 -7.30
CA LEU A 398 23.76 13.06 -7.48
C LEU A 398 24.35 13.14 -8.90
N ALA A 399 23.49 13.23 -9.92
CA ALA A 399 23.93 13.37 -11.30
C ALA A 399 24.73 14.67 -11.52
N LEU A 400 24.27 15.80 -10.95
CA LEU A 400 24.98 17.08 -11.03
C LEU A 400 26.31 17.07 -10.26
N LYS A 401 26.32 16.54 -9.04
CA LYS A 401 27.56 16.40 -8.25
C LYS A 401 28.56 15.45 -8.91
N ASN A 402 28.10 14.37 -9.52
CA ASN A 402 28.95 13.46 -10.27
C ASN A 402 29.47 14.08 -11.57
N GLY A 403 28.66 14.88 -12.28
CA GLY A 403 29.07 15.62 -13.46
C GLY A 403 30.17 16.65 -13.16
N ALA A 404 30.10 17.32 -12.00
CA ALA A 404 31.12 18.25 -11.55
C ALA A 404 32.50 17.61 -11.28
N ILE A 405 32.57 16.29 -11.11
CA ILE A 405 33.80 15.50 -10.89
C ILE A 405 34.11 14.54 -12.04
N ASP A 406 33.61 14.83 -13.24
CA ASP A 406 33.82 14.07 -14.49
C ASP A 406 33.45 12.60 -14.43
N VAL A 407 32.42 12.24 -13.67
CA VAL A 407 31.86 10.89 -13.64
C VAL A 407 30.94 10.67 -14.84
N SER A 408 31.16 9.58 -15.59
CA SER A 408 30.33 9.28 -16.74
C SER A 408 28.86 9.00 -16.36
N LEU A 409 27.93 9.30 -17.29
CA LEU A 409 26.50 9.04 -17.09
C LEU A 409 26.23 7.58 -16.78
N THR A 410 26.93 6.65 -17.44
CA THR A 410 26.83 5.21 -17.19
C THR A 410 27.19 4.84 -15.75
N GLN A 411 28.26 5.44 -15.22
CA GLN A 411 28.69 5.20 -13.84
C GLN A 411 27.69 5.77 -12.84
N THR A 412 27.06 6.92 -13.15
CA THR A 412 26.04 7.53 -12.31
C THR A 412 24.79 6.64 -12.22
N TYR A 413 24.29 6.11 -13.36
CA TYR A 413 23.14 5.22 -13.34
C TYR A 413 23.46 3.84 -12.74
N ALA A 414 24.70 3.35 -12.87
CA ALA A 414 25.15 2.17 -12.14
C ALA A 414 25.13 2.40 -10.62
N ALA A 415 25.53 3.60 -10.18
CA ALA A 415 25.52 3.97 -8.77
C ALA A 415 24.12 3.88 -8.14
N TYR A 416 23.06 4.24 -8.87
CA TYR A 416 21.69 4.11 -8.35
C TYR A 416 21.33 2.65 -8.00
N ILE A 417 21.82 1.66 -8.75
CA ILE A 417 21.52 0.26 -8.46
C ILE A 417 22.07 -0.14 -7.09
N TYR A 418 23.38 0.03 -6.86
CA TYR A 418 23.99 -0.43 -5.62
C TYR A 418 23.68 0.48 -4.42
N THR A 419 23.31 1.73 -4.66
CA THR A 419 22.84 2.65 -3.61
C THR A 419 21.48 2.26 -3.05
N TYR A 420 20.57 1.75 -3.89
CA TYR A 420 19.22 1.39 -3.45
C TYR A 420 19.08 -0.06 -2.94
N VAL A 421 19.98 -0.98 -3.31
CA VAL A 421 19.95 -2.38 -2.84
C VAL A 421 19.93 -2.51 -1.30
N PRO A 422 20.71 -1.76 -0.52
CA PRO A 422 20.69 -1.83 0.94
C PRO A 422 19.32 -1.51 1.56
N GLY A 423 18.43 -0.78 0.88
CA GLY A 423 17.07 -0.54 1.33
C GLY A 423 16.27 -1.81 1.57
N ILE A 424 16.53 -2.89 0.82
CA ILE A 424 15.92 -4.21 1.05
C ILE A 424 16.27 -4.73 2.44
N PHE A 425 17.55 -4.63 2.81
CA PHE A 425 18.02 -5.03 4.14
C PHE A 425 17.51 -4.09 5.23
N GLY A 426 17.31 -2.80 4.91
CA GLY A 426 16.68 -1.83 5.80
C GLY A 426 15.27 -2.25 6.22
N VAL A 427 14.42 -2.69 5.27
CA VAL A 427 13.08 -3.21 5.56
C VAL A 427 13.15 -4.45 6.44
N LEU A 428 14.02 -5.41 6.12
CA LEU A 428 14.17 -6.64 6.90
C LEU A 428 14.64 -6.36 8.33
N LEU A 429 15.58 -5.44 8.50
CA LEU A 429 16.04 -5.00 9.82
C LEU A 429 14.91 -4.29 10.58
N GLY A 430 14.14 -3.43 9.93
CA GLY A 430 12.97 -2.78 10.52
C GLY A 430 11.92 -3.78 11.01
N ALA A 431 11.61 -4.78 10.19
CA ALA A 431 10.70 -5.86 10.55
C ALA A 431 11.24 -6.71 11.73
N LEU A 432 12.55 -6.93 11.80
CA LEU A 432 13.18 -7.62 12.92
C LEU A 432 13.12 -6.78 14.21
N MET A 433 13.49 -5.51 14.13
CA MET A 433 13.46 -4.60 15.28
C MET A 433 12.04 -4.35 15.80
N TYR A 434 11.04 -4.44 14.93
CA TYR A 434 9.63 -4.35 15.29
C TYR A 434 9.21 -5.31 16.40
N HIS A 435 9.84 -6.49 16.50
CA HIS A 435 9.54 -7.52 17.48
C HIS A 435 10.25 -7.38 18.83
N ILE A 436 11.20 -6.45 18.97
CA ILE A 436 11.94 -6.28 20.22
C ILE A 436 11.06 -5.58 21.26
N PRO A 437 10.68 -6.20 22.40
CA PRO A 437 9.63 -5.69 23.28
C PRO A 437 9.90 -4.31 23.88
N SER A 438 11.14 -3.98 24.23
CA SER A 438 11.48 -2.70 24.92
C SER A 438 11.94 -1.60 23.99
N PHE A 439 12.55 -1.93 22.87
CA PHE A 439 13.06 -0.97 21.89
C PHE A 439 12.06 -0.76 20.75
N GLY A 440 11.54 -1.81 20.21
CA GLY A 440 10.45 -2.03 19.26
C GLY A 440 10.15 -0.90 18.29
N ARG A 441 8.88 -0.68 18.17
CA ARG A 441 8.24 0.12 17.10
C ARG A 441 8.65 1.60 17.14
N LYS A 442 8.51 2.24 18.29
CA LYS A 442 8.75 3.70 18.46
C LYS A 442 10.21 4.08 18.26
N TRP A 443 11.12 3.41 18.96
CA TRP A 443 12.54 3.78 18.90
C TRP A 443 13.17 3.42 17.57
N THR A 444 12.64 2.42 16.86
CA THR A 444 13.05 2.14 15.48
C THR A 444 12.67 3.31 14.55
N LEU A 445 11.45 3.87 14.69
CA LEU A 445 11.03 5.05 13.94
C LEU A 445 11.90 6.27 14.27
N VAL A 446 12.15 6.54 15.56
CA VAL A 446 12.97 7.67 15.99
C VAL A 446 14.41 7.56 15.47
N LEU A 447 15.02 6.38 15.62
CA LEU A 447 16.41 6.16 15.19
C LEU A 447 16.56 6.25 13.67
N SER A 448 15.67 5.60 12.90
CA SER A 448 15.72 5.65 11.44
C SER A 448 15.50 7.06 10.91
N ALA A 449 14.54 7.82 11.45
CA ALA A 449 14.30 9.20 11.07
C ALA A 449 15.51 10.11 11.41
N ALA A 450 16.14 9.92 12.58
CA ALA A 450 17.31 10.70 12.97
C ALA A 450 18.53 10.45 12.07
N LEU A 451 18.79 9.18 11.75
CA LEU A 451 19.91 8.81 10.87
C LEU A 451 19.66 9.24 9.43
N MET A 452 18.42 9.17 8.95
CA MET A 452 18.03 9.68 7.64
C MET A 452 18.20 11.21 7.56
N SER A 453 17.71 11.97 8.56
CA SER A 453 17.90 13.42 8.63
C SER A 453 19.39 13.79 8.64
N THR A 454 20.19 13.07 9.42
CA THR A 454 21.64 13.31 9.52
C THR A 454 22.32 13.06 8.17
N SER A 455 21.98 11.99 7.45
CA SER A 455 22.57 11.70 6.14
C SER A 455 22.25 12.80 5.12
N ILE A 456 21.00 13.31 5.11
CA ILE A 456 20.58 14.39 4.22
C ILE A 456 21.36 15.69 4.51
N PHE A 457 21.53 16.07 5.79
CA PHE A 457 22.35 17.24 6.14
C PHE A 457 23.82 17.07 5.77
N LEU A 458 24.41 15.90 5.95
CA LEU A 458 25.80 15.64 5.57
C LEU A 458 26.02 15.70 4.05
N LEU A 459 25.00 15.38 3.24
CA LEU A 459 25.07 15.52 1.78
C LEU A 459 25.29 16.95 1.31
N SER A 460 24.91 17.98 2.09
CA SER A 460 25.17 19.39 1.74
C SER A 460 26.64 19.80 1.90
N VAL A 461 27.41 19.09 2.72
CA VAL A 461 28.79 19.48 3.08
C VAL A 461 29.85 18.65 2.36
N VAL A 462 29.44 17.47 1.84
CA VAL A 462 30.38 16.48 1.29
C VAL A 462 30.34 16.50 -0.24
N ASP A 463 31.56 16.57 -0.87
CA ASP A 463 31.72 16.64 -2.32
C ASP A 463 32.51 15.47 -2.92
N THR A 464 32.91 14.49 -2.11
CA THR A 464 33.61 13.30 -2.60
C THR A 464 32.64 12.23 -3.05
N ARG A 465 32.82 11.66 -4.26
CA ARG A 465 31.93 10.64 -4.85
C ARG A 465 31.59 9.51 -3.87
N ALA A 466 32.59 8.85 -3.29
CA ALA A 466 32.35 7.70 -2.41
C ALA A 466 31.54 8.07 -1.16
N LYS A 467 31.75 9.28 -0.62
CA LYS A 467 30.98 9.76 0.55
C LYS A 467 29.54 10.13 0.15
N ASN A 468 29.35 10.77 -1.01
CA ASN A 468 28.02 11.08 -1.53
C ASN A 468 27.21 9.80 -1.75
N GLU A 469 27.76 8.82 -2.46
CA GLU A 469 27.11 7.51 -2.69
C GLU A 469 26.81 6.78 -1.37
N GLY A 470 27.74 6.82 -0.40
CA GLY A 470 27.55 6.23 0.93
C GLY A 470 26.45 6.91 1.75
N LEU A 471 26.35 8.24 1.72
CA LEU A 471 25.30 8.99 2.41
C LEU A 471 23.92 8.79 1.77
N PHE A 472 23.85 8.67 0.44
CA PHE A 472 22.63 8.30 -0.27
C PHE A 472 22.16 6.88 0.11
N THR A 473 23.10 5.94 0.15
CA THR A 473 22.82 4.57 0.59
C THR A 473 22.28 4.54 2.02
N MET A 474 22.88 5.33 2.91
CA MET A 474 22.46 5.46 4.31
C MET A 474 21.07 6.08 4.41
N GLU A 475 20.79 7.15 3.67
CA GLU A 475 19.47 7.80 3.62
C GLU A 475 18.40 6.79 3.21
N TYR A 476 18.58 6.12 2.08
CA TYR A 476 17.58 5.20 1.54
C TYR A 476 17.41 3.93 2.39
N PHE A 477 18.48 3.44 3.01
CA PHE A 477 18.42 2.32 3.96
C PHE A 477 17.50 2.64 5.14
N PHE A 478 17.72 3.79 5.80
CA PHE A 478 16.92 4.18 6.96
C PHE A 478 15.53 4.63 6.60
N GLN A 479 15.31 5.20 5.41
CA GLN A 479 13.97 5.49 4.89
C GLN A 479 13.16 4.22 4.69
N SER A 480 13.75 3.19 4.08
CA SER A 480 13.10 1.90 3.87
C SER A 480 12.76 1.21 5.20
N MET A 481 13.67 1.31 6.19
CA MET A 481 13.46 0.82 7.54
C MET A 481 12.31 1.58 8.25
N PHE A 482 12.27 2.90 8.12
CA PHE A 482 11.24 3.76 8.69
C PHE A 482 9.86 3.41 8.14
N ASN A 483 9.73 3.36 6.82
CA ASN A 483 8.46 3.08 6.13
C ASN A 483 7.92 1.69 6.47
N ALA A 484 8.77 0.67 6.56
CA ALA A 484 8.36 -0.68 6.94
C ALA A 484 7.71 -0.71 8.32
N VAL A 485 8.30 0.00 9.29
CA VAL A 485 7.76 0.09 10.65
C VAL A 485 6.53 0.97 10.71
N LEU A 486 6.52 2.13 10.03
CA LEU A 486 5.40 3.07 10.02
C LEU A 486 4.12 2.43 9.47
N TYR A 487 4.21 1.80 8.29
CA TYR A 487 3.05 1.17 7.64
C TYR A 487 2.58 -0.10 8.37
N GLY A 488 3.49 -0.84 9.01
CA GLY A 488 3.13 -2.00 9.84
C GLY A 488 2.47 -1.59 11.15
N TRP A 489 2.98 -0.54 11.81
CA TRP A 489 2.52 -0.10 13.12
C TRP A 489 1.22 0.72 13.08
N THR A 490 1.03 1.59 12.08
CA THR A 490 -0.13 2.48 12.03
C THR A 490 -1.47 1.73 12.17
N PRO A 491 -1.74 0.63 11.41
CA PRO A 491 -2.99 -0.10 11.59
C PRO A 491 -3.13 -0.81 12.95
N GLU A 492 -2.02 -1.08 13.64
CA GLU A 492 -2.06 -1.67 14.99
C GLU A 492 -2.28 -0.63 16.10
N ALA A 493 -1.89 0.62 15.84
CA ALA A 493 -2.04 1.71 16.81
C ALA A 493 -3.50 2.15 17.03
N PHE A 494 -4.40 1.84 16.10
CA PHE A 494 -5.81 2.23 16.16
C PHE A 494 -6.75 1.05 16.42
N PRO A 495 -7.84 1.26 17.18
CA PRO A 495 -8.88 0.26 17.41
C PRO A 495 -9.49 -0.26 16.10
N ALA A 496 -9.89 -1.53 16.09
CA ALA A 496 -10.39 -2.20 14.90
C ALA A 496 -11.51 -1.46 14.13
N PRO A 497 -12.51 -0.83 14.78
CA PRO A 497 -13.60 -0.13 14.08
C PRO A 497 -13.16 1.08 13.26
N VAL A 498 -12.05 1.75 13.65
CA VAL A 498 -11.57 2.99 13.02
C VAL A 498 -10.21 2.83 12.31
N ARG A 499 -9.63 1.65 12.35
CA ARG A 499 -8.30 1.34 11.81
C ARG A 499 -8.15 1.73 10.34
N GLY A 500 -9.08 1.32 9.49
CA GLY A 500 -9.06 1.64 8.06
C GLY A 500 -9.14 3.14 7.81
N THR A 501 -10.05 3.83 8.51
CA THR A 501 -10.23 5.28 8.42
C THR A 501 -8.97 6.02 8.89
N ALA A 502 -8.35 5.58 9.98
CA ALA A 502 -7.13 6.19 10.51
C ALA A 502 -5.95 6.07 9.54
N CYS A 503 -5.72 4.88 8.99
CA CYS A 503 -4.66 4.64 8.00
C CYS A 503 -4.92 5.42 6.70
N GLY A 504 -6.16 5.43 6.23
CA GLY A 504 -6.56 6.16 5.02
C GLY A 504 -6.35 7.66 5.16
N LEU A 505 -6.76 8.25 6.28
CA LEU A 505 -6.56 9.68 6.56
C LEU A 505 -5.10 10.05 6.74
N ALA A 506 -4.32 9.22 7.46
CA ALA A 506 -2.89 9.46 7.60
C ALA A 506 -2.19 9.49 6.23
N GLY A 507 -2.46 8.50 5.39
CA GLY A 507 -1.94 8.46 4.01
C GLY A 507 -2.45 9.61 3.13
N PHE A 508 -3.70 10.04 3.29
CA PHE A 508 -4.26 11.19 2.59
C PHE A 508 -3.53 12.49 2.94
N TRP A 509 -3.34 12.78 4.22
CA TRP A 509 -2.62 13.98 4.66
C TRP A 509 -1.16 13.96 4.21
N GLY A 510 -0.47 12.83 4.33
CA GLY A 510 0.90 12.68 3.83
C GLY A 510 0.99 13.02 2.34
N ARG A 511 0.16 12.42 1.50
CA ARG A 511 0.15 12.64 0.05
C ARG A 511 -0.27 14.05 -0.34
N LEU A 512 -1.24 14.65 0.38
CA LEU A 512 -1.66 16.03 0.14
C LEU A 512 -0.49 17.01 0.32
N PHE A 513 0.29 16.86 1.38
CA PHE A 513 1.49 17.67 1.58
C PHE A 513 2.63 17.28 0.63
N GLY A 514 2.68 16.04 0.16
CA GLY A 514 3.54 15.59 -0.92
C GLY A 514 3.28 16.28 -2.27
N ILE A 515 2.07 16.85 -2.50
CA ILE A 515 1.78 17.68 -3.68
C ILE A 515 2.52 19.02 -3.59
N VAL A 516 2.57 19.61 -2.40
CA VAL A 516 3.13 20.95 -2.18
C VAL A 516 4.66 20.90 -2.09
N SER A 517 5.23 19.80 -1.59
CA SER A 517 6.66 19.69 -1.34
C SER A 517 7.56 19.89 -2.56
N PRO A 518 7.28 19.32 -3.77
CA PRO A 518 8.10 19.57 -4.96
C PRO A 518 8.00 21.02 -5.45
N LEU A 519 6.84 21.69 -5.26
CA LEU A 519 6.65 23.09 -5.63
C LEU A 519 7.52 24.02 -4.79
N ILE A 520 7.63 23.74 -3.49
CA ILE A 520 8.51 24.53 -2.62
C ILE A 520 9.99 24.24 -2.95
N ALA A 521 10.33 22.96 -3.17
CA ALA A 521 11.68 22.57 -3.54
C ALA A 521 12.11 23.19 -4.88
N GLN A 522 11.25 23.20 -5.90
CA GLN A 522 11.55 23.83 -7.18
C GLN A 522 11.74 25.36 -7.06
N HIS A 523 10.95 26.01 -6.20
CA HIS A 523 11.08 27.45 -5.97
C HIS A 523 12.44 27.80 -5.32
N LEU A 524 12.89 26.99 -4.38
CA LEU A 524 14.21 27.13 -3.78
C LEU A 524 15.32 26.84 -4.79
N TYR A 525 15.14 25.80 -5.61
CA TYR A 525 16.10 25.39 -6.63
C TYR A 525 16.22 26.41 -7.77
N GLY A 526 15.11 27.03 -8.19
CA GLY A 526 15.04 27.99 -9.31
C GLY A 526 15.39 29.44 -8.94
N ARG A 527 15.62 29.78 -7.67
CA ARG A 527 15.81 31.16 -7.21
C ARG A 527 17.21 31.71 -7.49
N SER A 528 18.18 30.84 -7.77
CA SER A 528 19.56 31.25 -8.10
C SER A 528 19.72 31.32 -9.63
N GLU A 529 20.00 32.52 -10.17
CA GLU A 529 20.31 32.72 -11.58
C GLU A 529 21.62 31.99 -11.93
N GLY A 530 21.48 30.82 -12.59
CA GLY A 530 22.60 30.07 -13.16
C GLY A 530 22.95 28.74 -12.49
N GLU A 531 22.94 28.62 -11.18
CA GLU A 531 23.12 27.36 -10.44
C GLU A 531 22.06 27.26 -9.35
N GLY A 532 21.13 26.29 -9.46
CA GLY A 532 20.13 26.07 -8.43
C GLY A 532 20.78 25.78 -7.08
N ASP A 533 20.24 26.36 -6.00
CA ASP A 533 20.76 26.12 -4.65
C ASP A 533 20.35 24.73 -4.17
N ILE A 534 21.18 23.74 -4.54
CA ILE A 534 21.05 22.34 -4.15
C ILE A 534 21.00 22.21 -2.62
N ASN A 535 21.81 23.00 -1.90
CA ASN A 535 21.91 22.92 -0.46
C ASN A 535 20.62 23.37 0.23
N ALA A 536 19.91 24.38 -0.32
CA ALA A 536 18.63 24.81 0.22
C ALA A 536 17.57 23.68 0.17
N VAL A 537 17.55 22.89 -0.90
CA VAL A 537 16.67 21.73 -1.02
C VAL A 537 17.02 20.63 -0.01
N LEU A 538 18.33 20.37 0.20
CA LEU A 538 18.79 19.40 1.19
C LEU A 538 18.49 19.86 2.63
N TYR A 539 18.69 21.15 2.94
CA TYR A 539 18.33 21.69 4.26
C TYR A 539 16.84 21.63 4.53
N LEU A 540 16.01 21.89 3.51
CA LEU A 540 14.55 21.74 3.64
C LEU A 540 14.19 20.29 3.95
N ALA A 541 14.66 19.33 3.16
CA ALA A 541 14.36 17.90 3.34
C ALA A 541 14.84 17.38 4.70
N GLY A 542 16.09 17.68 5.06
CA GLY A 542 16.68 17.30 6.36
C GLY A 542 15.95 17.92 7.55
N GLY A 543 15.56 19.21 7.45
CA GLY A 543 14.82 19.92 8.49
C GLY A 543 13.41 19.34 8.72
N VAL A 544 12.68 19.02 7.65
CA VAL A 544 11.39 18.35 7.75
C VAL A 544 11.54 16.97 8.38
N MET A 545 12.57 16.22 8.00
CA MET A 545 12.82 14.91 8.59
C MET A 545 13.22 14.98 10.06
N LEU A 546 13.91 16.05 10.49
CA LEU A 546 14.13 16.31 11.91
C LEU A 546 12.81 16.56 12.66
N GLY A 547 11.85 17.24 12.03
CA GLY A 547 10.48 17.37 12.55
C GLY A 547 9.80 16.00 12.73
N CYS A 548 10.04 15.06 11.79
CA CYS A 548 9.54 13.68 11.90
C CYS A 548 10.15 12.95 13.11
N VAL A 549 11.42 13.19 13.46
CA VAL A 549 12.03 12.65 14.70
C VAL A 549 11.27 13.13 15.92
N VAL A 550 10.92 14.41 15.98
CA VAL A 550 10.16 14.97 17.11
C VAL A 550 8.75 14.35 17.20
N THR A 551 8.03 14.28 16.09
CA THR A 551 6.66 13.70 16.09
C THR A 551 6.66 12.24 16.50
N THR A 552 7.61 11.43 16.01
CA THR A 552 7.75 10.02 16.37
C THR A 552 8.19 9.83 17.84
N ALA A 553 9.06 10.70 18.35
CA ALA A 553 9.49 10.68 19.76
C ALA A 553 8.32 11.00 20.72
N LEU A 554 7.34 11.77 20.29
CA LEU A 554 6.15 12.13 21.09
C LEU A 554 5.04 11.08 21.03
N LEU A 555 5.13 10.05 20.15
CA LEU A 555 4.14 8.98 20.08
C LEU A 555 4.00 8.23 21.42
N PRO A 556 2.78 7.85 21.84
CA PRO A 556 2.57 7.11 23.06
C PRO A 556 3.15 5.68 22.96
N THR A 557 3.85 5.24 24.02
CA THR A 557 4.63 3.98 24.00
C THR A 557 3.87 2.72 24.39
N ASN A 558 2.84 2.77 25.24
CA ASN A 558 2.49 1.54 25.99
C ASN A 558 1.04 1.34 26.42
N LYS A 559 0.04 2.07 25.95
CA LYS A 559 -1.33 1.87 26.46
C LYS A 559 -2.34 1.31 25.47
N MET A 560 -1.98 1.10 24.22
CA MET A 560 -2.92 0.58 23.21
C MET A 560 -2.82 -0.93 22.99
N GLU A 561 -1.76 -1.58 23.43
CA GLU A 561 -1.70 -3.06 23.51
C GLU A 561 -2.77 -3.64 24.46
N THR A 562 -3.19 -2.85 25.45
CA THR A 562 -4.19 -3.30 26.46
C THR A 562 -5.65 -3.09 26.04
N THR A 563 -5.93 -2.28 25.02
CA THR A 563 -7.33 -2.05 24.57
C THR A 563 -7.78 -3.17 23.63
N ASP A 564 -6.89 -3.69 22.79
CA ASP A 564 -7.18 -4.87 21.98
C ASP A 564 -7.19 -6.17 22.83
N ALA A 565 -6.45 -6.24 23.93
CA ALA A 565 -6.49 -7.37 24.85
C ALA A 565 -7.82 -7.46 25.63
N ARG A 566 -8.46 -6.35 25.96
CA ARG A 566 -9.79 -6.34 26.63
C ARG A 566 -10.97 -6.67 25.73
N ILE A 567 -10.76 -6.67 24.41
CA ILE A 567 -11.77 -7.09 23.41
C ILE A 567 -11.48 -8.50 22.93
N GLN A 568 -10.33 -9.09 23.33
CA GLN A 568 -9.86 -10.42 22.91
C GLN A 568 -9.95 -11.49 24.01
N ASP A 569 -10.23 -11.12 25.27
CA ASP A 569 -10.68 -11.98 26.36
C ASP A 569 -12.21 -11.96 26.45
#